data_48d9a378bf7aec4cd77fa6e093db2787
#
_entry.id   48d9a378bf7aec4cd77fa6e093db2787
#
_cell.length_a   1.000
_cell.length_b   1.000
_cell.length_c   1.000
_cell.angle_alpha   90.00
_cell.angle_beta   90.00
_cell.angle_gamma   90.00
#
_symmetry.space_group_name_H-M   'P 1'
#
loop_
_entity.id
_entity.type
_entity.pdbx_description
1 polymer ?
#
loop_
_entity_poly.entity_id
_entity_poly.type
_entity_poly.pdbx_seq_one_letter_code
_entity_poly.pdbx_strand_id
1 'polypeptide(L)'
;MSDSYNNSLSKLFINLSYILSQPTGTSTYILNLLPYLHSLVPTLLVAQNIPNYSCQLVPEGLTPKQGLKGHLRRLLWTQLHLPGICKDQRSHLLFSPIPEAPLSSNCRYIVTVHDLIPLRFPKRFSPLTPYFRYYIPQVLAQAQHILCNSIATAKDITDFFQIPASKITPTLLAHNAEDFRPLNLPQGTSLSCPYFLYIGRHDPYKNLHRLINAFASLPICQECELWIAGPKDRRYTPTLQTQANNLGLGKQIKFLDYLPDNQLPTIINQAIALVFPSLWEGFGLPVLEAMACGTPVITSNLSSLPEVAGDAALLINPYNTDEIAEAMQAVATDSILRSRLRTLSLNRASQFSWAKTGQATVEVLQRFL
;
A
#
# COMPACT_ATOMS: atom_id res chain seq x y z
N MET A 1 -52.43 11.43 -14.19
CA MET A 1 -51.39 12.33 -13.66
C MET A 1 -50.34 11.46 -13.01
N SER A 2 -49.34 11.12 -13.76
CA SER A 2 -48.20 10.30 -13.31
C SER A 2 -47.10 11.27 -12.96
N ASP A 3 -46.92 11.50 -11.67
CA ASP A 3 -45.77 12.26 -11.15
C ASP A 3 -44.50 11.50 -11.44
N SER A 4 -43.83 11.93 -12.48
CA SER A 4 -42.45 11.57 -12.76
C SER A 4 -41.56 12.25 -11.73
N TYR A 5 -41.30 11.58 -10.62
CA TYR A 5 -40.15 11.88 -9.76
C TYR A 5 -38.89 11.60 -10.55
N ASN A 6 -38.44 12.62 -11.28
CA ASN A 6 -37.10 12.66 -11.84
C ASN A 6 -36.12 12.82 -10.67
N ASN A 7 -35.84 11.73 -9.96
CA ASN A 7 -34.68 11.63 -9.09
C ASN A 7 -33.45 11.67 -10.01
N SER A 8 -32.92 12.87 -10.23
CA SER A 8 -31.61 13.03 -10.86
C SER A 8 -30.58 12.48 -9.87
N LEU A 9 -30.38 11.16 -9.90
CA LEU A 9 -29.31 10.50 -9.15
C LEU A 9 -28.00 11.22 -9.44
N SER A 10 -27.36 11.71 -8.39
CA SER A 10 -26.06 12.38 -8.49
C SER A 10 -25.07 11.45 -9.17
N LYS A 11 -24.50 11.84 -10.32
CA LYS A 11 -23.60 10.98 -11.08
C LYS A 11 -22.20 11.00 -10.48
N LEU A 12 -21.81 9.90 -9.86
CA LEU A 12 -20.45 9.65 -9.41
C LEU A 12 -19.64 8.99 -10.53
N PHE A 13 -18.53 9.57 -10.90
CA PHE A 13 -17.52 8.94 -11.75
C PHE A 13 -16.33 8.46 -10.92
N ILE A 14 -15.81 7.26 -11.23
CA ILE A 14 -14.59 6.74 -10.59
C ILE A 14 -13.52 6.58 -11.66
N ASN A 15 -12.39 7.28 -11.52
CA ASN A 15 -11.28 7.21 -12.46
C ASN A 15 -10.43 5.96 -12.23
N LEU A 16 -10.60 4.97 -13.08
CA LEU A 16 -9.86 3.71 -13.08
C LEU A 16 -8.98 3.55 -14.33
N SER A 17 -8.69 4.63 -15.04
CA SER A 17 -7.88 4.64 -16.27
C SER A 17 -6.45 4.09 -16.08
N TYR A 18 -5.96 4.01 -14.84
CA TYR A 18 -4.62 3.57 -14.49
C TYR A 18 -4.51 2.10 -14.09
N ILE A 19 -5.63 1.38 -13.97
CA ILE A 19 -5.64 0.00 -13.46
C ILE A 19 -4.88 -0.94 -14.40
N LEU A 20 -4.09 -1.81 -13.79
CA LEU A 20 -3.34 -2.86 -14.45
C LEU A 20 -4.10 -4.19 -14.36
N SER A 21 -3.90 -5.07 -15.35
CA SER A 21 -4.38 -6.45 -15.32
C SER A 21 -3.74 -7.28 -14.19
N GLN A 22 -2.50 -6.94 -13.80
CA GLN A 22 -1.87 -7.47 -12.59
C GLN A 22 -1.95 -6.39 -11.51
N PRO A 23 -2.65 -6.64 -10.38
CA PRO A 23 -2.84 -5.64 -9.34
C PRO A 23 -1.51 -5.16 -8.74
N THR A 24 -1.43 -3.86 -8.52
CA THR A 24 -0.41 -3.21 -7.68
C THR A 24 -1.10 -2.67 -6.44
N GLY A 25 -0.39 -2.18 -5.44
CA GLY A 25 -1.01 -1.68 -4.21
C GLY A 25 -2.18 -0.71 -4.43
N THR A 26 -2.06 0.21 -5.41
CA THR A 26 -3.15 1.14 -5.75
C THR A 26 -4.32 0.46 -6.48
N SER A 27 -4.04 -0.54 -7.32
CA SER A 27 -5.08 -1.34 -7.97
C SER A 27 -5.80 -2.24 -6.96
N THR A 28 -5.05 -2.88 -6.06
CA THR A 28 -5.59 -3.69 -4.97
C THR A 28 -6.52 -2.86 -4.10
N TYR A 29 -6.12 -1.62 -3.74
CA TYR A 29 -6.97 -0.70 -2.98
C TYR A 29 -8.34 -0.53 -3.62
N ILE A 30 -8.39 -0.08 -4.87
CA ILE A 30 -9.68 0.25 -5.47
C ILE A 30 -10.50 -0.98 -5.84
N LEU A 31 -9.88 -2.07 -6.26
CA LEU A 31 -10.60 -3.31 -6.58
C LEU A 31 -11.30 -3.91 -5.36
N ASN A 32 -10.66 -3.84 -4.18
CA ASN A 32 -11.29 -4.25 -2.93
C ASN A 32 -12.33 -3.25 -2.41
N LEU A 33 -12.21 -1.97 -2.80
CA LEU A 33 -13.14 -0.92 -2.39
C LEU A 33 -14.42 -0.91 -3.23
N LEU A 34 -14.33 -1.21 -4.54
CA LEU A 34 -15.44 -1.12 -5.51
C LEU A 34 -16.74 -1.79 -5.06
N PRO A 35 -16.75 -3.00 -4.46
CA PRO A 35 -18.00 -3.63 -4.03
C PRO A 35 -18.79 -2.78 -3.03
N TYR A 36 -18.12 -2.04 -2.18
CA TYR A 36 -18.75 -1.16 -1.18
C TYR A 36 -19.23 0.16 -1.76
N LEU A 37 -18.67 0.58 -2.89
CA LEU A 37 -19.12 1.79 -3.62
C LEU A 37 -20.32 1.53 -4.53
N HIS A 38 -20.74 0.29 -4.70
CA HIS A 38 -21.85 -0.09 -5.60
C HIS A 38 -23.16 0.63 -5.24
N SER A 39 -23.41 0.89 -3.98
CA SER A 39 -24.58 1.62 -3.49
C SER A 39 -24.71 3.06 -4.03
N LEU A 40 -23.57 3.65 -4.46
CA LEU A 40 -23.51 4.99 -5.06
C LEU A 40 -23.78 4.98 -6.57
N VAL A 41 -24.04 3.81 -7.16
CA VAL A 41 -24.28 3.60 -8.61
C VAL A 41 -23.24 4.32 -9.48
N PRO A 42 -21.92 4.06 -9.28
CA PRO A 42 -20.89 4.81 -9.97
C PRO A 42 -20.76 4.41 -11.44
N THR A 43 -20.34 5.37 -12.28
CA THR A 43 -19.83 5.09 -13.63
C THR A 43 -18.30 5.00 -13.57
N LEU A 44 -17.74 3.89 -14.01
CA LEU A 44 -16.32 3.63 -14.00
C LEU A 44 -15.66 4.10 -15.31
N LEU A 45 -14.60 4.89 -15.21
CA LEU A 45 -13.76 5.26 -16.35
C LEU A 45 -12.64 4.21 -16.49
N VAL A 46 -12.80 3.28 -17.42
CA VAL A 46 -11.96 2.06 -17.54
C VAL A 46 -11.54 1.81 -18.97
N ALA A 47 -10.39 1.17 -19.18
CA ALA A 47 -9.98 0.71 -20.51
C ALA A 47 -10.74 -0.53 -20.99
N GLN A 48 -11.26 -1.34 -20.06
CA GLN A 48 -12.03 -2.56 -20.33
C GLN A 48 -13.21 -2.64 -19.37
N ASN A 49 -14.35 -3.15 -19.85
CA ASN A 49 -15.56 -3.27 -19.03
C ASN A 49 -15.33 -4.12 -17.79
N ILE A 50 -15.86 -3.65 -16.66
CA ILE A 50 -15.93 -4.40 -15.41
C ILE A 50 -17.40 -4.89 -15.27
N PRO A 51 -17.63 -6.21 -15.12
CA PRO A 51 -18.96 -6.75 -14.96
C PRO A 51 -19.74 -6.10 -13.80
N ASN A 52 -21.03 -5.95 -13.96
CA ASN A 52 -21.96 -5.38 -12.96
C ASN A 52 -21.78 -3.87 -12.65
N TYR A 53 -20.98 -3.15 -13.45
CA TYR A 53 -20.83 -1.69 -13.33
C TYR A 53 -21.15 -0.99 -14.64
N SER A 54 -21.69 0.23 -14.53
CA SER A 54 -21.72 1.15 -15.66
C SER A 54 -20.30 1.59 -15.99
N CYS A 55 -19.89 1.43 -17.25
CA CYS A 55 -18.53 1.73 -17.68
C CYS A 55 -18.53 2.74 -18.83
N GLN A 56 -17.69 3.75 -18.71
CA GLN A 56 -17.30 4.64 -19.78
C GLN A 56 -15.90 4.25 -20.22
N LEU A 57 -15.76 3.78 -21.45
CA LEU A 57 -14.47 3.36 -21.97
C LEU A 57 -13.54 4.54 -22.20
N VAL A 58 -12.28 4.35 -21.78
CA VAL A 58 -11.18 5.29 -21.96
C VAL A 58 -10.08 4.66 -22.83
N PRO A 59 -9.19 5.45 -23.44
CA PRO A 59 -8.12 4.89 -24.28
C PRO A 59 -7.23 3.93 -23.50
N GLU A 60 -6.77 2.89 -24.19
CA GLU A 60 -5.71 2.02 -23.69
C GLU A 60 -4.37 2.75 -23.60
N GLY A 61 -3.44 2.19 -22.80
CA GLY A 61 -2.08 2.74 -22.71
C GLY A 61 -1.90 3.91 -21.73
N LEU A 62 -2.91 4.15 -20.87
CA LEU A 62 -2.84 5.12 -19.76
C LEU A 62 -2.23 4.52 -18.49
N THR A 63 -1.83 3.26 -18.53
CA THR A 63 -1.36 2.50 -17.38
C THR A 63 0.14 2.63 -17.14
N PRO A 64 0.64 2.40 -15.92
CA PRO A 64 2.07 2.37 -15.61
C PRO A 64 2.87 1.27 -16.32
N LYS A 65 2.21 0.28 -16.95
CA LYS A 65 2.87 -0.80 -17.70
C LYS A 65 3.80 -0.27 -18.80
N GLN A 66 3.47 0.90 -19.37
CA GLN A 66 4.30 1.57 -20.39
C GLN A 66 5.33 2.53 -19.79
N GLY A 67 5.58 2.46 -18.48
CA GLY A 67 6.54 3.31 -17.77
C GLY A 67 6.21 4.80 -17.88
N LEU A 68 7.22 5.63 -18.12
CA LEU A 68 7.05 7.10 -18.19
C LEU A 68 6.09 7.55 -19.29
N LYS A 69 6.08 6.85 -20.45
CA LYS A 69 5.18 7.19 -21.56
C LYS A 69 3.70 7.01 -21.17
N GLY A 70 3.37 5.93 -20.49
CA GLY A 70 2.00 5.68 -20.00
C GLY A 70 1.58 6.72 -18.98
N HIS A 71 2.47 7.06 -18.04
CA HIS A 71 2.22 8.09 -17.05
C HIS A 71 1.97 9.48 -17.70
N LEU A 72 2.80 9.89 -18.64
CA LEU A 72 2.63 11.16 -19.34
C LEU A 72 1.33 11.20 -20.18
N ARG A 73 1.02 10.09 -20.90
CA ARG A 73 -0.25 9.98 -21.63
C ARG A 73 -1.45 10.12 -20.70
N ARG A 74 -1.42 9.46 -19.54
CA ARG A 74 -2.49 9.56 -18.54
C ARG A 74 -2.64 10.99 -18.03
N LEU A 75 -1.55 11.67 -17.70
CA LEU A 75 -1.59 13.07 -17.28
C LEU A 75 -2.20 13.98 -18.35
N LEU A 76 -1.77 13.85 -19.58
CA LEU A 76 -2.34 14.63 -20.70
C LEU A 76 -3.82 14.32 -20.91
N TRP A 77 -4.20 13.05 -20.88
CA TRP A 77 -5.59 12.64 -20.97
C TRP A 77 -6.44 13.20 -19.81
N THR A 78 -5.94 13.15 -18.60
CA THR A 78 -6.61 13.70 -17.40
C THR A 78 -6.83 15.21 -17.54
N GLN A 79 -5.90 15.95 -18.16
CA GLN A 79 -6.04 17.41 -18.31
C GLN A 79 -6.90 17.81 -19.51
N LEU A 80 -6.81 17.10 -20.64
CA LEU A 80 -7.41 17.54 -21.90
C LEU A 80 -8.75 16.85 -22.21
N HIS A 81 -8.93 15.60 -21.83
CA HIS A 81 -10.12 14.81 -22.19
C HIS A 81 -11.07 14.58 -21.04
N LEU A 82 -10.56 14.32 -19.84
CA LEU A 82 -11.41 14.01 -18.68
C LEU A 82 -12.40 15.14 -18.33
N PRO A 83 -12.05 16.44 -18.41
CA PRO A 83 -13.02 17.53 -18.19
C PRO A 83 -14.19 17.49 -19.15
N GLY A 84 -13.95 17.17 -20.42
CA GLY A 84 -15.01 17.03 -21.44
C GLY A 84 -15.96 15.89 -21.08
N ILE A 85 -15.43 14.71 -20.73
CA ILE A 85 -16.23 13.56 -20.30
C ILE A 85 -17.10 13.91 -19.09
N CYS A 86 -16.53 14.56 -18.07
CA CYS A 86 -17.28 14.98 -16.87
C CYS A 86 -18.41 15.96 -17.24
N LYS A 87 -18.15 16.91 -18.13
CA LYS A 87 -19.14 17.88 -18.57
C LYS A 87 -20.25 17.24 -19.42
N ASP A 88 -19.90 16.47 -20.45
CA ASP A 88 -20.85 15.88 -21.40
C ASP A 88 -21.77 14.87 -20.73
N GLN A 89 -21.25 14.13 -19.76
CA GLN A 89 -21.98 13.13 -18.98
C GLN A 89 -22.65 13.73 -17.74
N ARG A 90 -22.48 15.04 -17.48
CA ARG A 90 -23.02 15.74 -16.30
C ARG A 90 -22.60 15.07 -14.99
N SER A 91 -21.30 14.78 -14.84
CA SER A 91 -20.74 14.25 -13.59
C SER A 91 -20.90 15.29 -12.47
N HIS A 92 -21.48 14.88 -11.33
CA HIS A 92 -21.56 15.73 -10.14
C HIS A 92 -20.28 15.66 -9.32
N LEU A 93 -19.63 14.50 -9.29
CA LEU A 93 -18.41 14.25 -8.55
C LEU A 93 -17.54 13.22 -9.29
N LEU A 94 -16.26 13.49 -9.38
CA LEU A 94 -15.23 12.56 -9.82
C LEU A 94 -14.48 12.05 -8.58
N PHE A 95 -14.47 10.75 -8.36
CA PHE A 95 -13.55 10.12 -7.41
C PHE A 95 -12.33 9.58 -8.16
N SER A 96 -11.14 10.06 -7.80
CA SER A 96 -9.88 9.54 -8.33
C SER A 96 -9.11 8.82 -7.21
N PRO A 97 -9.00 7.48 -7.25
CA PRO A 97 -8.27 6.70 -6.23
C PRO A 97 -6.76 6.88 -6.26
N ILE A 98 -6.28 7.84 -7.02
CA ILE A 98 -4.90 8.32 -7.08
C ILE A 98 -4.92 9.85 -7.06
N PRO A 99 -3.82 10.54 -6.71
CA PRO A 99 -3.80 11.99 -6.62
C PRO A 99 -3.66 12.67 -8.00
N GLU A 100 -4.49 12.25 -8.95
CA GLU A 100 -4.56 12.81 -10.31
C GLU A 100 -5.99 13.24 -10.64
N ALA A 101 -6.16 14.51 -11.00
CA ALA A 101 -7.44 15.08 -11.41
C ALA A 101 -7.21 16.26 -12.36
N PRO A 102 -8.23 16.69 -13.13
CA PRO A 102 -8.11 17.85 -14.01
C PRO A 102 -7.96 19.13 -13.20
N LEU A 103 -6.98 19.94 -13.58
CA LEU A 103 -6.77 21.27 -13.04
C LEU A 103 -7.57 22.29 -13.84
N SER A 104 -7.87 23.45 -13.24
CA SER A 104 -8.51 24.59 -13.92
C SER A 104 -9.79 24.23 -14.71
N SER A 105 -10.57 23.28 -14.18
CA SER A 105 -11.82 22.84 -14.76
C SER A 105 -12.95 22.96 -13.72
N ASN A 106 -14.21 22.97 -14.20
CA ASN A 106 -15.40 22.93 -13.32
C ASN A 106 -15.67 21.52 -12.78
N CYS A 107 -14.75 20.59 -12.92
CA CYS A 107 -14.88 19.22 -12.43
C CYS A 107 -14.66 19.18 -10.92
N ARG A 108 -15.72 18.87 -10.15
CA ARG A 108 -15.60 18.64 -8.70
C ARG A 108 -15.02 17.26 -8.48
N TYR A 109 -14.00 17.12 -7.64
CA TYR A 109 -13.36 15.83 -7.42
C TYR A 109 -12.87 15.61 -5.99
N ILE A 110 -12.78 14.34 -5.65
CA ILE A 110 -12.12 13.80 -4.46
C ILE A 110 -10.99 12.89 -4.95
N VAL A 111 -9.83 12.94 -4.28
CA VAL A 111 -8.68 12.12 -4.62
C VAL A 111 -8.20 11.32 -3.42
N THR A 112 -7.51 10.19 -3.68
CA THR A 112 -6.79 9.45 -2.65
C THR A 112 -5.29 9.64 -2.78
N VAL A 113 -4.61 9.98 -1.67
CA VAL A 113 -3.15 10.03 -1.55
C VAL A 113 -2.69 8.80 -0.77
N HIS A 114 -1.93 7.93 -1.41
CA HIS A 114 -1.43 6.69 -0.78
C HIS A 114 -0.17 6.92 0.04
N ASP A 115 0.75 7.76 -0.44
CA ASP A 115 1.95 8.19 0.24
C ASP A 115 2.54 9.46 -0.41
N LEU A 116 3.51 10.05 0.27
CA LEU A 116 4.34 11.15 -0.23
C LEU A 116 5.84 10.79 -0.16
N ILE A 117 6.16 9.51 -0.25
CA ILE A 117 7.54 8.98 -0.22
C ILE A 117 8.47 9.69 -1.22
N PRO A 118 8.07 10.03 -2.46
CA PRO A 118 8.94 10.75 -3.39
C PRO A 118 9.37 12.16 -2.92
N LEU A 119 8.65 12.76 -1.98
CA LEU A 119 9.06 14.04 -1.36
C LEU A 119 9.96 13.83 -0.15
N ARG A 120 9.75 12.76 0.62
CA ARG A 120 10.61 12.44 1.77
C ARG A 120 11.96 11.87 1.35
N PHE A 121 11.98 11.08 0.27
CA PHE A 121 13.18 10.46 -0.30
C PHE A 121 13.33 10.83 -1.79
N PRO A 122 13.60 12.11 -2.08
CA PRO A 122 13.67 12.59 -3.46
C PRO A 122 14.85 11.98 -4.19
N LYS A 123 14.58 11.44 -5.38
CA LYS A 123 15.62 10.93 -6.27
C LYS A 123 15.98 12.01 -7.27
N ARG A 124 17.28 12.38 -7.36
CA ARG A 124 17.80 13.53 -8.13
C ARG A 124 17.31 13.62 -9.59
N PHE A 125 17.13 12.47 -10.25
CA PHE A 125 16.70 12.40 -11.66
C PHE A 125 15.37 11.67 -11.85
N SER A 126 14.54 11.58 -10.82
CA SER A 126 13.23 10.95 -10.92
C SER A 126 12.19 11.94 -11.43
N PRO A 127 11.42 11.60 -12.49
CA PRO A 127 10.31 12.43 -12.96
C PRO A 127 9.17 12.51 -11.93
N LEU A 128 9.14 11.61 -10.95
CA LEU A 128 8.17 11.65 -9.87
C LEU A 128 8.41 12.82 -8.91
N THR A 129 9.67 13.23 -8.69
CA THR A 129 9.96 14.35 -7.78
C THR A 129 9.29 15.66 -8.21
N PRO A 130 9.44 16.17 -9.47
CA PRO A 130 8.72 17.34 -9.92
C PRO A 130 7.21 17.15 -9.98
N TYR A 131 6.73 15.94 -10.34
CA TYR A 131 5.31 15.61 -10.31
C TYR A 131 4.71 15.78 -8.90
N PHE A 132 5.33 15.21 -7.86
CA PHE A 132 4.89 15.36 -6.48
C PHE A 132 5.09 16.77 -5.92
N ARG A 133 6.09 17.52 -6.41
CA ARG A 133 6.40 18.88 -5.93
C ARG A 133 5.50 19.95 -6.53
N TYR A 134 5.09 19.81 -7.80
CA TYR A 134 4.41 20.89 -8.53
C TYR A 134 3.00 20.55 -8.98
N TYR A 135 2.72 19.30 -9.37
CA TYR A 135 1.39 18.93 -9.86
C TYR A 135 0.47 18.51 -8.72
N ILE A 136 0.90 17.59 -7.85
CA ILE A 136 0.08 17.09 -6.75
C ILE A 136 -0.45 18.21 -5.84
N PRO A 137 0.34 19.20 -5.39
CA PRO A 137 -0.20 20.29 -4.55
C PRO A 137 -1.37 21.01 -5.18
N GLN A 138 -1.31 21.25 -6.50
CA GLN A 138 -2.40 21.94 -7.21
C GLN A 138 -3.67 21.07 -7.25
N VAL A 139 -3.53 19.76 -7.47
CA VAL A 139 -4.66 18.83 -7.41
C VAL A 139 -5.28 18.83 -6.02
N LEU A 140 -4.48 18.73 -4.97
CA LEU A 140 -4.96 18.69 -3.59
C LEU A 140 -5.61 20.01 -3.16
N ALA A 141 -5.06 21.15 -3.60
CA ALA A 141 -5.63 22.46 -3.31
C ALA A 141 -7.05 22.61 -3.90
N GLN A 142 -7.29 22.11 -5.12
CA GLN A 142 -8.57 22.20 -5.82
C GLN A 142 -9.56 21.07 -5.45
N ALA A 143 -9.10 19.94 -4.90
CA ALA A 143 -9.97 18.84 -4.50
C ALA A 143 -11.04 19.30 -3.50
N GLN A 144 -12.26 18.77 -3.60
CA GLN A 144 -13.32 18.99 -2.62
C GLN A 144 -12.92 18.36 -1.28
N HIS A 145 -12.32 17.18 -1.32
CA HIS A 145 -11.82 16.45 -0.16
C HIS A 145 -10.68 15.51 -0.57
N ILE A 146 -9.91 15.04 0.41
CA ILE A 146 -8.77 14.17 0.20
C ILE A 146 -8.92 12.95 1.11
N LEU A 147 -8.84 11.76 0.52
CA LEU A 147 -8.70 10.51 1.26
C LEU A 147 -7.22 10.14 1.34
N CYS A 148 -6.83 9.44 2.39
CA CYS A 148 -5.48 8.88 2.51
C CYS A 148 -5.51 7.59 3.35
N ASN A 149 -4.44 6.78 3.26
CA ASN A 149 -4.42 5.45 3.88
C ASN A 149 -4.15 5.46 5.38
N SER A 150 -3.62 6.58 5.92
CA SER A 150 -3.09 6.61 7.27
C SER A 150 -3.09 8.02 7.85
N ILE A 151 -3.07 8.13 9.16
CA ILE A 151 -2.88 9.41 9.87
C ILE A 151 -1.48 9.99 9.54
N ALA A 152 -0.47 9.13 9.39
CA ALA A 152 0.86 9.57 8.98
C ALA A 152 0.85 10.24 7.60
N THR A 153 0.13 9.67 6.62
CA THR A 153 -0.04 10.28 5.29
C THR A 153 -0.86 11.58 5.37
N ALA A 154 -1.89 11.65 6.22
CA ALA A 154 -2.64 12.89 6.44
C ALA A 154 -1.74 14.00 6.99
N LYS A 155 -0.88 13.65 7.94
CA LYS A 155 0.12 14.58 8.49
C LYS A 155 1.10 15.04 7.40
N ASP A 156 1.60 14.13 6.55
CA ASP A 156 2.47 14.48 5.43
C ASP A 156 1.80 15.47 4.47
N ILE A 157 0.52 15.26 4.13
CA ILE A 157 -0.23 16.19 3.26
C ILE A 157 -0.30 17.57 3.90
N THR A 158 -0.56 17.65 5.19
CA THR A 158 -0.60 18.92 5.92
C THR A 158 0.79 19.58 5.98
N ASP A 159 1.82 18.82 6.32
CA ASP A 159 3.17 19.33 6.52
C ASP A 159 3.80 19.82 5.20
N PHE A 160 3.67 19.06 4.11
CA PHE A 160 4.27 19.41 2.82
C PHE A 160 3.49 20.46 2.04
N PHE A 161 2.17 20.46 2.15
CA PHE A 161 1.32 21.25 1.24
C PHE A 161 0.43 22.27 1.95
N GLN A 162 0.49 22.34 3.29
CA GLN A 162 -0.32 23.25 4.13
C GLN A 162 -1.83 23.09 3.88
N ILE A 163 -2.27 21.89 3.48
CA ILE A 163 -3.69 21.56 3.34
C ILE A 163 -4.28 21.39 4.74
N PRO A 164 -5.42 22.04 5.05
CA PRO A 164 -6.03 21.94 6.37
C PRO A 164 -6.52 20.52 6.65
N ALA A 165 -6.32 20.04 7.88
CA ALA A 165 -6.72 18.69 8.30
C ALA A 165 -8.21 18.40 8.11
N SER A 166 -9.06 19.44 8.20
CA SER A 166 -10.52 19.32 7.93
C SER A 166 -10.86 18.88 6.50
N LYS A 167 -9.93 19.02 5.56
CA LYS A 167 -10.06 18.60 4.16
C LYS A 167 -9.54 17.17 3.92
N ILE A 168 -9.03 16.49 4.94
CA ILE A 168 -8.37 15.19 4.81
C ILE A 168 -9.08 14.18 5.71
N THR A 169 -9.39 13.00 5.17
CA THR A 169 -9.93 11.88 5.95
C THR A 169 -9.05 10.64 5.75
N PRO A 170 -8.40 10.14 6.80
CA PRO A 170 -7.75 8.84 6.76
C PRO A 170 -8.78 7.72 6.66
N THR A 171 -8.61 6.84 5.67
CA THR A 171 -9.39 5.61 5.49
C THR A 171 -8.42 4.44 5.48
N LEU A 172 -8.29 3.77 6.62
CA LEU A 172 -7.31 2.70 6.79
C LEU A 172 -7.60 1.55 5.83
N LEU A 173 -6.54 0.95 5.28
CA LEU A 173 -6.65 -0.21 4.40
C LEU A 173 -6.94 -1.48 5.20
N ALA A 174 -7.21 -2.57 4.47
CA ALA A 174 -7.38 -3.90 5.04
C ALA A 174 -6.60 -4.93 4.22
N HIS A 175 -6.42 -6.13 4.80
CA HIS A 175 -5.92 -7.29 4.11
C HIS A 175 -7.08 -8.08 3.47
N ASN A 176 -6.76 -8.99 2.54
CA ASN A 176 -7.72 -9.98 2.08
C ASN A 176 -7.82 -11.12 3.10
N ALA A 177 -8.92 -11.19 3.85
CA ALA A 177 -9.10 -12.17 4.92
C ALA A 177 -9.30 -13.61 4.42
N GLU A 178 -9.62 -13.82 3.14
CA GLU A 178 -9.69 -15.15 2.53
C GLU A 178 -8.30 -15.73 2.30
N ASP A 179 -7.36 -14.90 1.88
CA ASP A 179 -6.00 -15.31 1.58
C ASP A 179 -5.11 -15.28 2.83
N PHE A 180 -5.13 -14.17 3.58
CA PHE A 180 -4.27 -13.95 4.75
C PHE A 180 -4.99 -14.34 6.03
N ARG A 181 -4.71 -15.55 6.50
CA ARG A 181 -5.26 -16.16 7.73
C ARG A 181 -4.30 -17.20 8.27
N PRO A 182 -4.47 -17.64 9.53
CA PRO A 182 -3.73 -18.78 10.05
C PRO A 182 -4.02 -20.04 9.21
N LEU A 183 -2.95 -20.71 8.76
CA LEU A 183 -3.05 -21.94 7.99
C LEU A 183 -2.73 -23.14 8.89
N ASN A 184 -3.54 -24.19 8.79
CA ASN A 184 -3.25 -25.51 9.37
C ASN A 184 -2.34 -26.25 8.40
N LEU A 185 -1.03 -26.02 8.52
CA LEU A 185 -0.04 -26.71 7.70
C LEU A 185 0.11 -28.16 8.17
N PRO A 186 0.18 -29.15 7.26
CA PRO A 186 0.39 -30.55 7.64
C PRO A 186 1.67 -30.72 8.46
N GLN A 187 1.64 -31.63 9.45
CA GLN A 187 2.87 -32.01 10.16
C GLN A 187 3.88 -32.57 9.15
N GLY A 188 5.09 -32.01 9.15
CA GLY A 188 6.15 -32.39 8.19
C GLY A 188 6.36 -31.41 7.03
N THR A 189 5.53 -30.40 6.86
CA THR A 189 5.79 -29.27 5.95
C THR A 189 6.76 -28.24 6.52
N SER A 190 7.40 -28.54 7.68
CA SER A 190 8.45 -27.67 8.22
C SER A 190 9.58 -27.57 7.19
N LEU A 191 9.90 -26.37 6.81
CA LEU A 191 11.07 -26.11 5.99
C LEU A 191 12.32 -26.58 6.73
N SER A 192 13.32 -27.01 5.98
CA SER A 192 14.58 -27.54 6.53
C SER A 192 15.34 -26.53 7.39
N CYS A 193 15.05 -25.24 7.23
CA CYS A 193 15.67 -24.14 7.98
C CYS A 193 14.61 -23.09 8.35
N PRO A 194 14.51 -22.67 9.62
CA PRO A 194 13.66 -21.56 10.02
C PRO A 194 14.15 -20.25 9.42
N TYR A 195 13.25 -19.28 9.19
CA TYR A 195 13.64 -18.03 8.52
C TYR A 195 12.86 -16.82 9.04
N PHE A 196 13.54 -15.68 8.99
CA PHE A 196 12.92 -14.36 9.04
C PHE A 196 12.51 -13.93 7.63
N LEU A 197 11.41 -13.19 7.52
CA LEU A 197 10.85 -12.78 6.25
C LEU A 197 10.80 -11.25 6.15
N TYR A 198 11.24 -10.74 5.01
CA TYR A 198 10.95 -9.38 4.56
C TYR A 198 10.15 -9.46 3.25
N ILE A 199 9.13 -8.60 3.09
CA ILE A 199 8.32 -8.52 1.86
C ILE A 199 8.30 -7.07 1.38
N GLY A 200 8.77 -6.84 0.14
CA GLY A 200 8.69 -5.51 -0.47
C GLY A 200 9.79 -5.23 -1.48
N ARG A 201 9.75 -4.02 -2.03
CA ARG A 201 10.76 -3.53 -2.97
C ARG A 201 12.08 -3.29 -2.25
N HIS A 202 13.18 -3.21 -3.03
CA HIS A 202 14.53 -3.00 -2.48
C HIS A 202 14.96 -1.53 -2.49
N ASP A 203 14.03 -0.59 -2.43
CA ASP A 203 14.35 0.84 -2.36
C ASP A 203 15.09 1.18 -1.05
N PRO A 204 15.98 2.18 -1.03
CA PRO A 204 16.80 2.51 0.15
C PRO A 204 15.99 2.81 1.42
N TYR A 205 14.82 3.43 1.31
CA TYR A 205 13.95 3.72 2.45
C TYR A 205 13.31 2.47 3.08
N LYS A 206 13.39 1.32 2.41
CA LYS A 206 13.01 0.01 2.96
C LYS A 206 14.04 -0.55 3.94
N ASN A 207 15.23 0.06 3.98
CA ASN A 207 16.24 -0.13 5.01
C ASN A 207 16.87 -1.54 5.07
N LEU A 208 16.88 -2.25 3.95
CA LEU A 208 17.38 -3.63 3.87
C LEU A 208 18.85 -3.77 4.26
N HIS A 209 19.67 -2.75 4.03
CA HIS A 209 21.07 -2.76 4.43
C HIS A 209 21.27 -2.90 5.95
N ARG A 210 20.41 -2.23 6.78
CA ARG A 210 20.44 -2.39 8.23
C ARG A 210 19.84 -3.74 8.66
N LEU A 211 18.81 -4.21 7.99
CA LEU A 211 18.26 -5.56 8.24
C LEU A 211 19.31 -6.64 8.02
N ILE A 212 20.09 -6.57 6.93
CA ILE A 212 21.17 -7.50 6.63
C ILE A 212 22.26 -7.44 7.73
N ASN A 213 22.65 -6.24 8.17
CA ASN A 213 23.63 -6.09 9.26
C ASN A 213 23.10 -6.65 10.59
N ALA A 214 21.83 -6.35 10.92
CA ALA A 214 21.19 -6.87 12.12
C ALA A 214 21.13 -8.41 12.11
N PHE A 215 20.75 -8.99 10.98
CA PHE A 215 20.75 -10.44 10.83
C PHE A 215 22.16 -11.04 10.99
N ALA A 216 23.19 -10.39 10.46
CA ALA A 216 24.57 -10.84 10.56
C ALA A 216 25.12 -10.84 12.01
N SER A 217 24.59 -9.97 12.88
CA SER A 217 24.99 -9.93 14.29
C SER A 217 24.27 -10.94 15.19
N LEU A 218 23.29 -11.68 14.66
CA LEU A 218 22.59 -12.70 15.43
C LEU A 218 23.48 -13.90 15.73
N PRO A 219 23.52 -14.39 16.98
CA PRO A 219 24.20 -15.66 17.31
C PRO A 219 23.69 -16.84 16.48
N ILE A 220 22.41 -16.83 16.11
CA ILE A 220 21.75 -17.90 15.34
C ILE A 220 21.78 -17.68 13.82
N CYS A 221 22.53 -16.72 13.31
CA CYS A 221 22.53 -16.41 11.87
C CYS A 221 22.99 -17.57 10.97
N GLN A 222 23.68 -18.57 11.50
CA GLN A 222 24.06 -19.80 10.79
C GLN A 222 22.99 -20.90 10.87
N GLU A 223 22.03 -20.80 11.77
CA GLU A 223 20.99 -21.79 12.03
C GLU A 223 19.63 -21.40 11.42
N CYS A 224 19.53 -20.18 10.89
CA CYS A 224 18.33 -19.66 10.25
C CYS A 224 18.65 -18.89 8.97
N GLU A 225 17.63 -18.58 8.21
CA GLU A 225 17.74 -17.81 6.97
C GLU A 225 17.04 -16.44 7.10
N LEU A 226 17.47 -15.49 6.27
CA LEU A 226 16.74 -14.25 6.01
C LEU A 226 16.21 -14.27 4.57
N TRP A 227 14.90 -14.31 4.42
CA TRP A 227 14.25 -14.27 3.11
C TRP A 227 13.82 -12.85 2.78
N ILE A 228 14.36 -12.30 1.70
CA ILE A 228 14.03 -10.98 1.17
C ILE A 228 13.21 -11.20 -0.09
N ALA A 229 11.88 -11.14 0.05
CA ALA A 229 10.92 -11.40 -1.01
C ALA A 229 10.45 -10.10 -1.65
N GLY A 230 10.44 -10.06 -2.99
CA GLY A 230 9.93 -8.94 -3.76
C GLY A 230 10.74 -8.65 -5.02
N PRO A 231 10.25 -7.74 -5.88
CA PRO A 231 10.86 -7.48 -7.16
C PRO A 231 12.28 -6.90 -6.99
N LYS A 232 13.25 -7.55 -7.61
CA LYS A 232 14.63 -7.09 -7.66
C LYS A 232 14.75 -5.74 -8.36
N ASP A 233 15.48 -4.82 -7.78
CA ASP A 233 15.82 -3.54 -8.39
C ASP A 233 17.27 -3.56 -8.86
N ARG A 234 17.48 -3.31 -10.17
CA ARG A 234 18.81 -3.35 -10.79
C ARG A 234 19.81 -2.37 -10.16
N ARG A 235 19.32 -1.32 -9.50
CA ARG A 235 20.14 -0.27 -8.87
C ARG A 235 20.57 -0.62 -7.46
N TYR A 236 19.75 -1.36 -6.71
CA TYR A 236 19.95 -1.54 -5.27
C TYR A 236 20.20 -3.00 -4.88
N THR A 237 19.55 -3.97 -5.53
CA THR A 237 19.70 -5.39 -5.18
C THR A 237 21.14 -5.89 -5.28
N PRO A 238 21.95 -5.53 -6.30
CA PRO A 238 23.34 -6.00 -6.38
C PRO A 238 24.19 -5.56 -5.19
N THR A 239 24.00 -4.33 -4.71
CA THR A 239 24.73 -3.82 -3.53
C THR A 239 24.37 -4.60 -2.26
N LEU A 240 23.09 -4.93 -2.07
CA LEU A 240 22.62 -5.73 -0.93
C LEU A 240 23.16 -7.16 -0.98
N GLN A 241 23.22 -7.77 -2.17
CA GLN A 241 23.82 -9.09 -2.38
C GLN A 241 25.32 -9.10 -2.10
N THR A 242 26.04 -8.06 -2.56
CA THR A 242 27.46 -7.88 -2.24
C THR A 242 27.67 -7.73 -0.75
N GLN A 243 26.85 -6.96 -0.06
CA GLN A 243 26.89 -6.82 1.40
C GLN A 243 26.72 -8.17 2.09
N ALA A 244 25.71 -8.96 1.72
CA ALA A 244 25.48 -10.30 2.27
C ALA A 244 26.69 -11.23 2.08
N ASN A 245 27.29 -11.21 0.89
CA ASN A 245 28.47 -12.00 0.58
C ASN A 245 29.70 -11.57 1.41
N ASN A 246 29.95 -10.26 1.54
CA ASN A 246 31.05 -9.72 2.33
C ASN A 246 30.94 -10.06 3.82
N LEU A 247 29.72 -10.25 4.33
CA LEU A 247 29.44 -10.70 5.69
C LEU A 247 29.52 -12.25 5.82
N GLY A 248 29.82 -12.98 4.75
CA GLY A 248 29.86 -14.43 4.76
C GLY A 248 28.49 -15.13 4.80
N LEU A 249 27.40 -14.40 4.56
CA LEU A 249 26.00 -14.87 4.70
C LEU A 249 25.29 -15.06 3.36
N GLY A 250 26.03 -15.19 2.26
CA GLY A 250 25.43 -15.36 0.93
C GLY A 250 24.56 -16.61 0.77
N LYS A 251 24.75 -17.63 1.63
CA LYS A 251 23.91 -18.83 1.65
C LYS A 251 22.68 -18.68 2.53
N GLN A 252 22.77 -17.93 3.61
CA GLN A 252 21.68 -17.71 4.59
C GLN A 252 20.71 -16.61 4.15
N ILE A 253 21.16 -15.63 3.36
CA ILE A 253 20.30 -14.53 2.89
C ILE A 253 19.80 -14.85 1.48
N LYS A 254 18.50 -15.12 1.38
CA LYS A 254 17.83 -15.50 0.12
C LYS A 254 17.12 -14.29 -0.48
N PHE A 255 17.53 -13.85 -1.65
CA PHE A 255 16.82 -12.84 -2.43
C PHE A 255 15.83 -13.54 -3.35
N LEU A 256 14.58 -13.64 -2.90
CA LEU A 256 13.50 -14.23 -3.66
C LEU A 256 12.95 -13.18 -4.66
N ASP A 257 12.50 -13.64 -5.81
CA ASP A 257 11.79 -12.80 -6.77
C ASP A 257 10.34 -12.56 -6.30
N TYR A 258 9.53 -11.97 -7.15
CA TYR A 258 8.10 -11.82 -6.90
C TYR A 258 7.47 -13.18 -6.60
N LEU A 259 6.89 -13.30 -5.42
CA LEU A 259 6.16 -14.50 -5.01
C LEU A 259 4.74 -14.42 -5.55
N PRO A 260 4.22 -15.50 -6.16
CA PRO A 260 2.81 -15.57 -6.54
C PRO A 260 1.89 -15.36 -5.34
N ASP A 261 0.78 -14.66 -5.53
CA ASP A 261 -0.16 -14.31 -4.46
C ASP A 261 -0.67 -15.54 -3.69
N ASN A 262 -0.82 -16.69 -4.35
CA ASN A 262 -1.24 -17.94 -3.74
C ASN A 262 -0.16 -18.62 -2.86
N GLN A 263 1.12 -18.26 -2.99
CA GLN A 263 2.21 -18.80 -2.16
C GLN A 263 2.52 -17.89 -0.96
N LEU A 264 2.25 -16.61 -1.10
CA LEU A 264 2.61 -15.62 -0.10
C LEU A 264 2.03 -15.90 1.30
N PRO A 265 0.74 -16.29 1.46
CA PRO A 265 0.19 -16.63 2.78
C PRO A 265 0.91 -17.80 3.46
N THR A 266 1.29 -18.84 2.69
CA THR A 266 2.02 -19.99 3.23
C THR A 266 3.40 -19.58 3.72
N ILE A 267 4.13 -18.78 2.94
CA ILE A 267 5.46 -18.29 3.31
C ILE A 267 5.39 -17.38 4.54
N ILE A 268 4.38 -16.55 4.65
CA ILE A 268 4.17 -15.70 5.84
C ILE A 268 3.88 -16.59 7.07
N ASN A 269 2.99 -17.56 6.97
CA ASN A 269 2.61 -18.44 8.08
C ASN A 269 3.78 -19.28 8.64
N GLN A 270 4.78 -19.58 7.81
CA GLN A 270 5.93 -20.41 8.20
C GLN A 270 7.13 -19.60 8.73
N ALA A 271 7.11 -18.28 8.59
CA ALA A 271 8.21 -17.44 9.04
C ALA A 271 8.28 -17.36 10.59
N ILE A 272 9.48 -17.25 11.12
CA ILE A 272 9.72 -16.92 12.54
C ILE A 272 9.05 -15.60 12.87
N ALA A 273 9.29 -14.59 12.01
CA ALA A 273 8.69 -13.27 12.07
C ALA A 273 8.80 -12.57 10.71
N LEU A 274 7.86 -11.64 10.45
CA LEU A 274 8.08 -10.59 9.47
C LEU A 274 8.96 -9.50 10.09
N VAL A 275 10.06 -9.13 9.41
CA VAL A 275 10.92 -7.99 9.82
C VAL A 275 10.78 -6.89 8.78
N PHE A 276 10.17 -5.77 9.16
CA PHE A 276 9.78 -4.71 8.25
C PHE A 276 10.28 -3.33 8.74
N PRO A 277 11.61 -3.08 8.67
CA PRO A 277 12.26 -1.93 9.28
C PRO A 277 12.26 -0.69 8.38
N SER A 278 11.20 -0.49 7.59
CA SER A 278 11.06 0.63 6.66
C SER A 278 11.17 1.98 7.38
N LEU A 279 11.88 2.92 6.75
CA LEU A 279 11.98 4.30 7.26
C LEU A 279 10.69 5.08 7.05
N TRP A 280 9.92 4.73 6.03
CA TRP A 280 8.64 5.37 5.72
C TRP A 280 7.73 4.46 4.90
N GLU A 281 6.43 4.48 5.24
CA GLU A 281 5.35 3.79 4.53
C GLU A 281 4.09 4.66 4.45
N GLY A 282 3.30 4.46 3.41
CA GLY A 282 1.96 5.05 3.36
C GLY A 282 0.97 4.33 4.27
N PHE A 283 1.12 2.99 4.42
CA PHE A 283 0.31 2.16 5.32
C PHE A 283 1.10 1.01 5.95
N GLY A 284 1.57 0.04 5.14
CA GLY A 284 2.29 -1.14 5.62
C GLY A 284 1.45 -2.42 5.49
N LEU A 285 0.84 -2.66 4.32
CA LEU A 285 0.06 -3.88 4.05
C LEU A 285 0.78 -5.17 4.46
N PRO A 286 2.09 -5.38 4.17
CA PRO A 286 2.78 -6.60 4.59
C PRO A 286 2.77 -6.83 6.10
N VAL A 287 2.79 -5.76 6.90
CA VAL A 287 2.66 -5.85 8.37
C VAL A 287 1.27 -6.39 8.74
N LEU A 288 0.23 -5.83 8.16
CA LEU A 288 -1.14 -6.26 8.41
C LEU A 288 -1.40 -7.69 7.92
N GLU A 289 -0.87 -8.07 6.76
CA GLU A 289 -0.97 -9.40 6.18
C GLU A 289 -0.28 -10.45 7.05
N ALA A 290 0.90 -10.14 7.58
CA ALA A 290 1.61 -11.01 8.52
C ALA A 290 0.84 -11.16 9.84
N MET A 291 0.28 -10.08 10.36
CA MET A 291 -0.57 -10.12 11.56
C MET A 291 -1.81 -10.98 11.34
N ALA A 292 -2.45 -10.89 10.18
CA ALA A 292 -3.61 -11.69 9.82
C ALA A 292 -3.29 -13.19 9.73
N CYS A 293 -2.07 -13.54 9.33
CA CYS A 293 -1.56 -14.91 9.37
C CYS A 293 -1.17 -15.37 10.79
N GLY A 294 -1.14 -14.46 11.77
CA GLY A 294 -0.67 -14.73 13.12
C GLY A 294 0.85 -14.87 13.20
N THR A 295 1.58 -14.39 12.22
CA THR A 295 3.04 -14.34 12.20
C THR A 295 3.51 -13.16 13.05
N PRO A 296 4.45 -13.35 14.00
CA PRO A 296 5.04 -12.25 14.75
C PRO A 296 5.62 -11.17 13.84
N VAL A 297 5.50 -9.91 14.25
CA VAL A 297 5.97 -8.77 13.45
C VAL A 297 6.97 -7.95 14.26
N ILE A 298 8.08 -7.61 13.59
CA ILE A 298 9.07 -6.63 14.03
C ILE A 298 9.03 -5.50 13.01
N THR A 299 8.67 -4.30 13.42
CA THR A 299 8.50 -3.20 12.47
C THR A 299 8.95 -1.86 13.04
N SER A 300 9.12 -0.86 12.18
CA SER A 300 9.58 0.46 12.55
C SER A 300 8.58 1.21 13.45
N ASN A 301 9.09 2.02 14.36
CA ASN A 301 8.33 2.98 15.17
C ASN A 301 8.02 4.29 14.42
N LEU A 302 8.20 4.34 13.09
CA LEU A 302 8.04 5.53 12.25
C LEU A 302 6.84 5.41 11.29
N SER A 303 6.39 6.56 10.80
CA SER A 303 5.34 6.72 9.80
C SER A 303 4.01 6.05 10.18
N SER A 304 3.39 5.33 9.26
CA SER A 304 2.12 4.61 9.47
C SER A 304 2.26 3.26 10.21
N LEU A 305 3.48 2.76 10.39
CA LEU A 305 3.71 1.42 10.94
C LEU A 305 3.22 1.26 12.39
N PRO A 306 3.43 2.25 13.30
CA PRO A 306 2.86 2.18 14.65
C PRO A 306 1.33 2.18 14.66
N GLU A 307 0.68 2.93 13.76
CA GLU A 307 -0.79 2.97 13.73
C GLU A 307 -1.41 1.68 13.15
N VAL A 308 -0.68 0.96 12.30
CA VAL A 308 -1.09 -0.37 11.81
C VAL A 308 -0.82 -1.44 12.86
N ALA A 309 0.37 -1.44 13.43
CA ALA A 309 0.82 -2.47 14.34
C ALA A 309 0.18 -2.39 15.74
N GLY A 310 -0.04 -1.17 16.26
CA GLY A 310 -0.47 -0.98 17.65
C GLY A 310 0.53 -1.61 18.63
N ASP A 311 0.01 -2.36 19.58
CA ASP A 311 0.76 -3.15 20.57
C ASP A 311 1.04 -4.60 20.13
N ALA A 312 0.67 -4.95 18.90
CA ALA A 312 0.75 -6.31 18.37
C ALA A 312 2.07 -6.64 17.67
N ALA A 313 3.05 -5.75 17.69
CA ALA A 313 4.37 -5.94 17.11
C ALA A 313 5.47 -5.45 18.06
N LEU A 314 6.70 -5.88 17.82
CA LEU A 314 7.87 -5.21 18.36
C LEU A 314 8.18 -3.99 17.50
N LEU A 315 7.98 -2.80 18.06
CA LEU A 315 8.32 -1.54 17.41
C LEU A 315 9.77 -1.20 17.70
N ILE A 316 10.58 -0.99 16.64
CA ILE A 316 12.00 -0.71 16.71
C ILE A 316 12.34 0.63 16.08
N ASN A 317 13.42 1.25 16.56
CA ASN A 317 14.04 2.37 15.85
C ASN A 317 14.79 1.82 14.61
N PRO A 318 14.30 2.08 13.38
CA PRO A 318 14.87 1.51 12.18
C PRO A 318 16.29 2.04 11.85
N TYR A 319 16.76 3.07 12.55
CA TYR A 319 18.13 3.57 12.42
C TYR A 319 19.11 2.85 13.35
N ASN A 320 18.62 2.10 14.34
CA ASN A 320 19.42 1.35 15.30
C ASN A 320 19.48 -0.15 14.88
N THR A 321 20.63 -0.58 14.35
CA THR A 321 20.85 -1.96 13.90
C THR A 321 20.80 -2.95 15.06
N ASP A 322 21.29 -2.58 16.23
CA ASP A 322 21.33 -3.46 17.40
C ASP A 322 19.92 -3.70 17.93
N GLU A 323 19.06 -2.68 17.97
CA GLU A 323 17.65 -2.84 18.36
C GLU A 323 16.86 -3.74 17.40
N ILE A 324 17.17 -3.69 16.09
CA ILE A 324 16.62 -4.62 15.11
C ILE A 324 17.10 -6.06 15.43
N ALA A 325 18.38 -6.25 15.69
CA ALA A 325 18.96 -7.55 16.02
C ALA A 325 18.41 -8.13 17.33
N GLU A 326 18.33 -7.31 18.39
CA GLU A 326 17.77 -7.71 19.69
C GLU A 326 16.32 -8.18 19.55
N ALA A 327 15.50 -7.43 18.80
CA ALA A 327 14.11 -7.82 18.54
C ALA A 327 14.01 -9.14 17.76
N MET A 328 14.87 -9.33 16.75
CA MET A 328 14.94 -10.58 15.98
C MET A 328 15.37 -11.75 16.88
N GLN A 329 16.42 -11.57 17.69
CA GLN A 329 16.90 -12.59 18.63
C GLN A 329 15.81 -12.96 19.65
N ALA A 330 15.14 -11.97 20.25
CA ALA A 330 14.07 -12.20 21.23
C ALA A 330 12.93 -13.05 20.63
N VAL A 331 12.47 -12.70 19.42
CA VAL A 331 11.41 -13.48 18.76
C VAL A 331 11.89 -14.87 18.37
N ALA A 332 13.16 -15.07 18.01
CA ALA A 332 13.69 -16.37 17.64
C ALA A 332 13.79 -17.33 18.83
N THR A 333 14.16 -16.82 20.02
CA THR A 333 14.51 -17.66 21.17
C THR A 333 13.37 -17.76 22.21
N ASP A 334 12.50 -16.76 22.31
CA ASP A 334 11.41 -16.73 23.30
C ASP A 334 10.06 -17.19 22.69
N SER A 335 9.68 -18.44 22.96
CA SER A 335 8.43 -19.03 22.50
C SER A 335 7.18 -18.40 23.16
N ILE A 336 7.31 -17.88 24.37
CA ILE A 336 6.21 -17.21 25.09
C ILE A 336 5.93 -15.87 24.42
N LEU A 337 6.98 -15.11 24.11
CA LEU A 337 6.87 -13.87 23.35
C LEU A 337 6.21 -14.11 21.99
N ARG A 338 6.66 -15.14 21.23
CA ARG A 338 6.04 -15.48 19.94
C ARG A 338 4.55 -15.78 20.08
N SER A 339 4.16 -16.57 21.05
CA SER A 339 2.75 -16.93 21.30
C SER A 339 1.90 -15.71 21.66
N ARG A 340 2.46 -14.81 22.47
CA ARG A 340 1.81 -13.54 22.81
C ARG A 340 1.64 -12.66 21.59
N LEU A 341 2.70 -12.44 20.82
CA LEU A 341 2.66 -11.61 19.58
C LEU A 341 1.67 -12.20 18.57
N ARG A 342 1.63 -13.54 18.41
CA ARG A 342 0.64 -14.19 17.54
C ARG A 342 -0.79 -13.82 17.93
N THR A 343 -1.13 -13.93 19.20
CA THR A 343 -2.48 -13.63 19.70
C THR A 343 -2.83 -12.15 19.48
N LEU A 344 -1.92 -11.25 19.83
CA LEU A 344 -2.10 -9.81 19.64
C LEU A 344 -2.23 -9.46 18.15
N SER A 345 -1.41 -10.06 17.27
CA SER A 345 -1.44 -9.87 15.82
C SER A 345 -2.80 -10.23 15.23
N LEU A 346 -3.34 -11.39 15.58
CA LEU A 346 -4.66 -11.82 15.10
C LEU A 346 -5.77 -10.88 15.57
N ASN A 347 -5.75 -10.48 16.85
CA ASN A 347 -6.70 -9.51 17.38
C ASN A 347 -6.58 -8.14 16.71
N ARG A 348 -5.35 -7.70 16.43
CA ARG A 348 -5.12 -6.43 15.74
C ARG A 348 -5.62 -6.46 14.30
N ALA A 349 -5.28 -7.50 13.54
CA ALA A 349 -5.69 -7.67 12.16
C ALA A 349 -7.21 -7.70 11.98
N SER A 350 -7.95 -8.29 12.93
CA SER A 350 -9.43 -8.36 12.91
C SER A 350 -10.11 -6.98 12.99
N GLN A 351 -9.40 -5.94 13.41
CA GLN A 351 -9.92 -4.58 13.48
C GLN A 351 -9.98 -3.90 12.11
N PHE A 352 -9.26 -4.44 11.11
CA PHE A 352 -9.19 -3.91 9.75
C PHE A 352 -10.07 -4.74 8.81
N SER A 353 -10.95 -4.08 8.08
CA SER A 353 -11.77 -4.74 7.06
C SER A 353 -12.09 -3.79 5.91
N TRP A 354 -12.17 -4.33 4.70
CA TRP A 354 -12.57 -3.55 3.53
C TRP A 354 -13.99 -2.98 3.67
N ALA A 355 -14.85 -3.61 4.47
CA ALA A 355 -16.17 -3.06 4.80
C ALA A 355 -16.07 -1.73 5.55
N LYS A 356 -15.18 -1.63 6.55
CA LYS A 356 -14.93 -0.36 7.27
C LYS A 356 -14.32 0.70 6.37
N THR A 357 -13.31 0.33 5.56
CA THR A 357 -12.70 1.22 4.57
C THR A 357 -13.74 1.73 3.57
N GLY A 358 -14.58 0.82 3.07
CA GLY A 358 -15.65 1.13 2.13
C GLY A 358 -16.70 2.05 2.72
N GLN A 359 -17.19 1.75 3.91
CA GLN A 359 -18.17 2.59 4.60
C GLN A 359 -17.64 4.01 4.83
N ALA A 360 -16.43 4.14 5.37
CA ALA A 360 -15.81 5.45 5.59
C ALA A 360 -15.64 6.23 4.27
N THR A 361 -15.29 5.54 3.18
CA THR A 361 -15.17 6.16 1.86
C THR A 361 -16.54 6.60 1.33
N VAL A 362 -17.58 5.77 1.45
CA VAL A 362 -18.96 6.10 1.04
C VAL A 362 -19.45 7.33 1.79
N GLU A 363 -19.27 7.37 3.11
CA GLU A 363 -19.66 8.52 3.94
C GLU A 363 -19.01 9.83 3.48
N VAL A 364 -17.72 9.79 3.11
CA VAL A 364 -17.05 10.97 2.56
C VAL A 364 -17.62 11.34 1.20
N LEU A 365 -17.77 10.39 0.27
CA LEU A 365 -18.27 10.66 -1.07
C LEU A 365 -19.70 11.22 -1.04
N GLN A 366 -20.57 10.71 -0.17
CA GLN A 366 -21.96 11.17 -0.02
C GLN A 366 -22.09 12.64 0.43
N ARG A 367 -21.13 13.16 1.20
CA ARG A 367 -21.14 14.59 1.62
C ARG A 367 -20.97 15.56 0.44
N PHE A 368 -20.45 15.10 -0.68
CA PHE A 368 -20.12 15.92 -1.84
C PHE A 368 -20.92 15.57 -3.09
N LEU A 369 -21.71 14.49 -3.07
CA LEU A 369 -22.70 14.17 -4.10
C LEU A 369 -23.97 14.99 -3.93
#